data_89fad19228a6f4035fc5ea45894b0d74
#
_entry.id   89fad19228a6f4035fc5ea45894b0d74
#
_cell.length_a   1.000
_cell.length_b   1.000
_cell.length_c   1.000
_cell.angle_alpha   90.00
_cell.angle_beta   90.00
_cell.angle_gamma   90.00
#
_symmetry.space_group_name_H-M   'P 1'
#
loop_
_entity.id
_entity.type
_entity.pdbx_description
1 polymer ?
#
loop_
_entity_poly.entity_id
_entity_poly.type
_entity_poly.pdbx_seq_one_letter_code
_entity_poly.pdbx_strand_id
1 'polypeptide(L)'
;GYRLCIEKGATYCVTLDADGQNDPGEIPVMLEPLVDNEADFVVASRRLGQDNTTDKTRKAGVVFFSTIMNKMTGANLTDTSNGYRALRVTMLADVVDRLVQEQYQTAELLITCLKRGWRVTERPTQWYPRQAGTTKKGKNWLFGFRYARVVFGTWWRER
;
A
#
# COMPACT_ATOMS: atom_id res chain seq x y z
N GLY A 1 6.93 1.84 -13.39
CA GLY A 1 6.15 0.58 -13.25
C GLY A 1 4.71 0.77 -13.68
N TYR A 2 3.90 1.60 -13.01
CA TYR A 2 2.45 1.72 -13.27
C TYR A 2 2.11 2.13 -14.70
N ARG A 3 2.77 3.16 -15.26
CA ARG A 3 2.56 3.58 -16.66
C ARG A 3 2.88 2.47 -17.65
N LEU A 4 3.92 1.67 -17.39
CA LEU A 4 4.27 0.54 -18.24
C LEU A 4 3.18 -0.55 -18.24
N CYS A 5 2.54 -0.82 -17.07
CA CYS A 5 1.42 -1.75 -17.01
C CYS A 5 0.24 -1.27 -17.89
N ILE A 6 -0.04 0.03 -17.87
CA ILE A 6 -1.09 0.65 -18.70
C ILE A 6 -0.72 0.54 -20.19
N GLU A 7 0.48 0.94 -20.57
CA GLU A 7 0.98 0.88 -21.96
C GLU A 7 0.98 -0.53 -22.56
N LYS A 8 1.27 -1.53 -21.73
CA LYS A 8 1.27 -2.95 -22.14
C LYS A 8 -0.13 -3.59 -22.15
N GLY A 9 -1.16 -2.86 -21.78
CA GLY A 9 -2.53 -3.38 -21.74
C GLY A 9 -2.73 -4.48 -20.69
N ALA A 10 -1.97 -4.45 -19.58
CA ALA A 10 -2.16 -5.42 -18.51
C ALA A 10 -3.55 -5.24 -17.87
N THR A 11 -4.16 -6.33 -17.41
CA THR A 11 -5.43 -6.29 -16.68
C THR A 11 -5.20 -5.95 -15.22
N TYR A 12 -4.15 -6.52 -14.63
CA TYR A 12 -3.77 -6.36 -13.23
C TYR A 12 -2.29 -6.00 -13.11
N CYS A 13 -1.96 -5.30 -12.04
CA CYS A 13 -0.59 -4.95 -11.67
C CYS A 13 -0.36 -5.37 -10.23
N VAL A 14 0.72 -6.09 -9.96
CA VAL A 14 1.13 -6.44 -8.60
C VAL A 14 2.46 -5.76 -8.29
N THR A 15 2.56 -5.16 -7.11
CA THR A 15 3.80 -4.59 -6.58
C THR A 15 4.20 -5.30 -5.30
N LEU A 16 5.47 -5.60 -5.15
CA LEU A 16 6.07 -6.12 -3.93
C LEU A 16 7.53 -5.68 -3.84
N ASP A 17 8.06 -5.62 -2.60
CA ASP A 17 9.45 -5.32 -2.36
C ASP A 17 10.32 -6.59 -2.61
N ALA A 18 11.43 -6.43 -3.35
CA ALA A 18 12.33 -7.52 -3.70
C ALA A 18 13.42 -7.77 -2.62
N ASP A 19 13.13 -7.53 -1.35
CA ASP A 19 14.06 -7.67 -0.22
C ASP A 19 13.87 -8.96 0.58
N GLY A 20 13.06 -9.88 0.06
CA GLY A 20 12.77 -11.18 0.67
C GLY A 20 11.79 -11.12 1.85
N GLN A 21 11.15 -9.99 2.08
CA GLN A 21 10.17 -9.84 3.17
C GLN A 21 8.74 -10.22 2.76
N ASN A 22 8.43 -10.22 1.48
CA ASN A 22 7.15 -10.65 0.93
C ASN A 22 7.28 -12.02 0.23
N ASP A 23 6.23 -12.82 0.28
CA ASP A 23 6.15 -14.10 -0.44
C ASP A 23 5.44 -13.90 -1.79
N PRO A 24 6.14 -14.06 -2.94
CA PRO A 24 5.48 -14.04 -4.25
C PRO A 24 4.43 -15.13 -4.44
N GLY A 25 4.50 -16.23 -3.67
CA GLY A 25 3.50 -17.30 -3.69
C GLY A 25 2.10 -16.84 -3.26
N GLU A 26 1.98 -15.70 -2.57
CA GLU A 26 0.70 -15.10 -2.18
C GLU A 26 0.03 -14.28 -3.31
N ILE A 27 0.69 -14.07 -4.47
CA ILE A 27 0.12 -13.30 -5.59
C ILE A 27 -1.27 -13.79 -6.01
N PRO A 28 -1.54 -15.10 -6.16
CA PRO A 28 -2.88 -15.57 -6.50
C PRO A 28 -3.96 -15.10 -5.52
N VAL A 29 -3.71 -15.20 -4.21
CA VAL A 29 -4.64 -14.76 -3.14
C VAL A 29 -4.86 -13.24 -3.19
N MET A 30 -3.82 -12.47 -3.53
CA MET A 30 -3.93 -11.02 -3.72
C MET A 30 -4.77 -10.64 -4.94
N LEU A 31 -4.80 -11.49 -5.97
CA LEU A 31 -5.56 -11.23 -7.21
C LEU A 31 -7.02 -11.66 -7.13
N GLU A 32 -7.38 -12.63 -6.28
CA GLU A 32 -8.75 -13.12 -6.14
C GLU A 32 -9.81 -12.02 -6.09
N PRO A 33 -9.74 -11.01 -5.19
CA PRO A 33 -10.80 -10.00 -5.12
C PRO A 33 -10.91 -9.12 -6.37
N LEU A 34 -9.82 -9.00 -7.12
CA LEU A 34 -9.83 -8.27 -8.40
C LEU A 34 -10.49 -9.09 -9.50
N VAL A 35 -10.20 -10.40 -9.55
CA VAL A 35 -10.77 -11.34 -10.52
C VAL A 35 -12.27 -11.48 -10.28
N ASP A 36 -12.68 -11.65 -9.03
CA ASP A 36 -14.08 -11.81 -8.62
C ASP A 36 -14.87 -10.49 -8.63
N ASN A 37 -14.21 -9.40 -9.05
CA ASN A 37 -14.79 -8.05 -9.11
C ASN A 37 -15.34 -7.54 -7.76
N GLU A 38 -14.78 -8.01 -6.66
CA GLU A 38 -15.11 -7.54 -5.29
C GLU A 38 -14.39 -6.24 -4.95
N ALA A 39 -13.18 -6.04 -5.50
CA ALA A 39 -12.34 -4.88 -5.26
C ALA A 39 -11.62 -4.43 -6.54
N ASP A 40 -11.06 -3.23 -6.49
CA ASP A 40 -10.23 -2.65 -7.55
C ASP A 40 -8.77 -2.47 -7.09
N PHE A 41 -8.55 -2.51 -5.77
CA PHE A 41 -7.26 -2.41 -5.11
C PHE A 41 -7.22 -3.34 -3.90
N VAL A 42 -6.19 -4.17 -3.80
CA VAL A 42 -5.93 -5.07 -2.68
C VAL A 42 -4.63 -4.69 -2.01
N VAL A 43 -4.65 -4.51 -0.70
CA VAL A 43 -3.48 -4.27 0.15
C VAL A 43 -3.18 -5.52 0.96
N ALA A 44 -1.94 -5.97 0.95
CA ALA A 44 -1.51 -7.05 1.84
C ALA A 44 -1.40 -6.54 3.28
N SER A 45 -2.10 -7.16 4.22
CA SER A 45 -2.08 -6.77 5.62
C SER A 45 -1.28 -7.75 6.47
N ARG A 46 -0.24 -7.23 7.11
CA ARG A 46 0.56 -7.95 8.12
C ARG A 46 -0.22 -8.18 9.40
N ARG A 47 -1.26 -7.38 9.64
CA ARG A 47 -2.10 -7.48 10.84
C ARG A 47 -3.21 -8.52 10.72
N LEU A 48 -3.66 -8.79 9.51
CA LEU A 48 -4.56 -9.92 9.23
C LEU A 48 -3.80 -11.23 9.09
N GLY A 49 -2.54 -11.17 8.67
CA GLY A 49 -1.64 -12.31 8.56
C GLY A 49 -0.63 -12.38 9.71
N GLN A 50 0.65 -12.51 9.38
CA GLN A 50 1.72 -12.62 10.37
C GLN A 50 2.85 -11.63 10.09
N ASP A 51 3.22 -10.86 11.10
CA ASP A 51 4.43 -10.04 11.10
C ASP A 51 5.49 -10.72 12.00
N ASN A 52 6.42 -11.43 11.37
CA ASN A 52 7.49 -12.17 12.03
C ASN A 52 8.67 -11.28 12.44
N THR A 53 8.53 -9.97 12.40
CA THR A 53 9.56 -9.03 12.85
C THR A 53 9.38 -8.65 14.32
N THR A 54 10.49 -8.27 14.97
CA THR A 54 10.51 -7.88 16.39
C THR A 54 10.36 -6.38 16.63
N ASP A 55 10.26 -5.55 15.57
CA ASP A 55 10.22 -4.08 15.68
C ASP A 55 8.86 -3.58 16.16
N LYS A 56 8.72 -3.45 17.47
CA LYS A 56 7.51 -2.92 18.13
C LYS A 56 7.19 -1.48 17.73
N THR A 57 8.21 -0.64 17.53
CA THR A 57 8.04 0.77 17.13
C THR A 57 7.41 0.85 15.74
N ARG A 58 7.87 0.03 14.81
CA ARG A 58 7.28 -0.07 13.47
C ARG A 58 5.84 -0.54 13.52
N LYS A 59 5.54 -1.59 14.31
CA LYS A 59 4.18 -2.11 14.48
C LYS A 59 3.23 -1.04 15.03
N ALA A 60 3.65 -0.29 16.04
CA ALA A 60 2.89 0.84 16.58
C ALA A 60 2.67 1.94 15.51
N GLY A 61 3.69 2.25 14.72
CA GLY A 61 3.59 3.21 13.62
C GLY A 61 2.57 2.79 12.55
N VAL A 62 2.52 1.51 12.17
CA VAL A 62 1.52 0.97 11.24
C VAL A 62 0.11 1.21 11.78
N VAL A 63 -0.15 0.87 13.05
CA VAL A 63 -1.46 1.09 13.69
C VAL A 63 -1.84 2.56 13.69
N PHE A 64 -0.92 3.41 14.12
CA PHE A 64 -1.14 4.86 14.21
C PHE A 64 -1.52 5.47 12.85
N PHE A 65 -0.72 5.22 11.81
CA PHE A 65 -0.98 5.77 10.49
C PHE A 65 -2.22 5.17 9.82
N SER A 66 -2.50 3.86 10.02
CA SER A 66 -3.73 3.26 9.51
C SER A 66 -4.97 3.87 10.18
N THR A 67 -4.93 4.13 11.48
CA THR A 67 -6.02 4.80 12.19
C THR A 67 -6.28 6.22 11.65
N ILE A 68 -5.22 6.99 11.44
CA ILE A 68 -5.34 8.34 10.87
C ILE A 68 -5.93 8.27 9.46
N MET A 69 -5.39 7.41 8.60
CA MET A 69 -5.83 7.28 7.22
C MET A 69 -7.29 6.84 7.14
N ASN A 70 -7.71 5.88 7.96
CA ASN A 70 -9.11 5.44 8.05
C ASN A 70 -10.04 6.60 8.44
N LYS A 71 -9.68 7.40 9.46
CA LYS A 71 -10.48 8.57 9.87
C LYS A 71 -10.59 9.62 8.76
N MET A 72 -9.54 9.79 7.95
CA MET A 72 -9.50 10.79 6.88
C MET A 72 -10.24 10.35 5.62
N THR A 73 -10.31 9.05 5.36
CA THR A 73 -10.87 8.48 4.11
C THR A 73 -12.19 7.75 4.29
N GLY A 74 -12.57 7.44 5.52
CA GLY A 74 -13.73 6.59 5.83
C GLY A 74 -13.48 5.10 5.60
N ALA A 75 -12.24 4.70 5.32
CA ALA A 75 -11.89 3.29 5.14
C ALA A 75 -11.78 2.54 6.49
N ASN A 76 -11.72 1.21 6.41
CA ASN A 76 -11.49 0.34 7.55
C ASN A 76 -10.38 -0.66 7.25
N LEU A 77 -9.15 -0.15 7.07
CA LEU A 77 -7.97 -0.93 6.71
C LEU A 77 -7.08 -1.12 7.94
N THR A 78 -6.48 -2.29 8.07
CA THR A 78 -5.63 -2.63 9.21
C THR A 78 -4.15 -2.30 8.97
N ASP A 79 -3.70 -2.30 7.69
CA ASP A 79 -2.32 -2.01 7.30
C ASP A 79 -2.24 -1.18 6.00
N THR A 80 -2.26 0.13 6.13
CA THR A 80 -2.23 1.05 4.99
C THR A 80 -0.83 1.30 4.42
N SER A 81 0.22 0.81 5.07
CA SER A 81 1.62 1.14 4.76
C SER A 81 2.38 0.07 3.99
N ASN A 82 1.78 -1.11 3.77
CA ASN A 82 2.43 -2.20 3.07
C ASN A 82 2.57 -1.89 1.56
N GLY A 83 3.75 -2.16 0.99
CA GLY A 83 4.05 -2.03 -0.45
C GLY A 83 3.57 -3.20 -1.30
N TYR A 84 3.22 -4.33 -0.69
CA TYR A 84 2.67 -5.48 -1.40
C TYR A 84 1.20 -5.25 -1.71
N ARG A 85 0.88 -5.10 -3.00
CA ARG A 85 -0.43 -4.66 -3.49
C ARG A 85 -0.77 -5.30 -4.81
N ALA A 86 -2.06 -5.56 -5.03
CA ALA A 86 -2.61 -5.92 -6.32
C ALA A 86 -3.62 -4.84 -6.77
N LEU A 87 -3.59 -4.46 -8.02
CA LEU A 87 -4.23 -3.28 -8.56
C LEU A 87 -4.89 -3.60 -9.90
N ARG A 88 -6.13 -3.17 -10.10
CA ARG A 88 -6.77 -3.16 -11.41
C ARG A 88 -6.16 -2.03 -12.26
N VAL A 89 -5.75 -2.34 -13.49
CA VAL A 89 -5.03 -1.34 -14.33
C VAL A 89 -5.97 -0.22 -14.80
N THR A 90 -7.25 -0.46 -14.95
CA THR A 90 -8.23 0.61 -15.24
C THR A 90 -8.30 1.64 -14.10
N MET A 91 -8.22 1.20 -12.83
CA MET A 91 -8.10 2.12 -11.69
C MET A 91 -6.76 2.88 -11.74
N LEU A 92 -5.65 2.19 -12.06
CA LEU A 92 -4.34 2.85 -12.20
C LEU A 92 -4.36 3.94 -13.27
N ALA A 93 -5.01 3.70 -14.42
CA ALA A 93 -5.13 4.66 -15.51
C ALA A 93 -5.87 5.95 -15.07
N ASP A 94 -6.86 5.82 -14.17
CA ASP A 94 -7.58 6.98 -13.61
C ASP A 94 -6.75 7.81 -12.64
N VAL A 95 -5.80 7.19 -11.90
CA VAL A 95 -5.11 7.87 -10.80
C VAL A 95 -3.63 8.18 -11.07
N VAL A 96 -2.99 7.54 -12.05
CA VAL A 96 -1.53 7.60 -12.25
C VAL A 96 -1.00 9.02 -12.47
N ASP A 97 -1.76 9.88 -13.13
CA ASP A 97 -1.37 11.27 -13.40
C ASP A 97 -1.51 12.19 -12.19
N ARG A 98 -2.18 11.72 -11.14
CA ARG A 98 -2.32 12.43 -9.86
C ARG A 98 -1.20 12.09 -8.87
N LEU A 99 -0.40 11.07 -9.16
CA LEU A 99 0.71 10.66 -8.30
C LEU A 99 1.93 11.57 -8.54
N VAL A 100 2.15 12.50 -7.62
CA VAL A 100 3.20 13.52 -7.73
C VAL A 100 4.35 13.30 -6.74
N GLN A 101 4.19 12.37 -5.80
CA GLN A 101 5.20 12.11 -4.77
C GLN A 101 6.27 11.14 -5.28
N GLU A 102 7.54 11.52 -5.19
CA GLU A 102 8.67 10.62 -5.48
C GLU A 102 8.89 9.58 -4.38
N GLN A 103 8.54 9.94 -3.14
CA GLN A 103 8.66 9.06 -1.98
C GLN A 103 7.28 8.87 -1.34
N TYR A 104 7.09 7.71 -0.71
CA TYR A 104 5.82 7.36 -0.03
C TYR A 104 4.60 7.31 -0.97
N GLN A 105 4.83 7.01 -2.26
CA GLN A 105 3.75 6.82 -3.25
C GLN A 105 2.69 5.81 -2.80
N THR A 106 3.06 4.86 -1.94
CA THR A 106 2.11 3.88 -1.38
C THR A 106 0.98 4.55 -0.61
N ALA A 107 1.27 5.60 0.17
CA ALA A 107 0.24 6.35 0.89
C ALA A 107 -0.56 7.24 -0.07
N GLU A 108 0.13 7.93 -0.98
CA GLU A 108 -0.52 8.79 -1.98
C GLU A 108 -1.51 8.00 -2.84
N LEU A 109 -1.08 6.88 -3.43
CA LEU A 109 -1.92 6.03 -4.25
C LEU A 109 -3.18 5.57 -3.49
N LEU A 110 -3.00 5.08 -2.26
CA LEU A 110 -4.11 4.57 -1.45
C LEU A 110 -5.14 5.66 -1.15
N ILE A 111 -4.69 6.83 -0.70
CA ILE A 111 -5.58 7.95 -0.39
C ILE A 111 -6.30 8.42 -1.65
N THR A 112 -5.59 8.59 -2.77
CA THR A 112 -6.18 9.02 -4.04
C THR A 112 -7.27 8.03 -4.50
N CYS A 113 -7.00 6.71 -4.43
CA CYS A 113 -8.00 5.70 -4.78
C CYS A 113 -9.23 5.76 -3.88
N LEU A 114 -9.05 5.80 -2.56
CA LEU A 114 -10.15 5.86 -1.60
C LEU A 114 -11.01 7.12 -1.78
N LYS A 115 -10.38 8.29 -1.98
CA LYS A 115 -11.10 9.56 -2.19
C LYS A 115 -11.85 9.62 -3.51
N ARG A 116 -11.43 8.85 -4.50
CA ARG A 116 -12.11 8.71 -5.79
C ARG A 116 -13.18 7.61 -5.80
N GLY A 117 -13.41 6.94 -4.67
CA GLY A 117 -14.46 5.93 -4.53
C GLY A 117 -14.11 4.55 -5.07
N TRP A 118 -12.81 4.27 -5.35
CA TRP A 118 -12.37 2.95 -5.74
C TRP A 118 -12.47 1.96 -4.57
N ARG A 119 -12.90 0.74 -4.85
CA ARG A 119 -13.08 -0.31 -3.84
C ARG A 119 -11.73 -0.87 -3.41
N VAL A 120 -11.41 -0.69 -2.14
CA VAL A 120 -10.16 -1.17 -1.54
C VAL A 120 -10.46 -2.25 -0.50
N THR A 121 -9.75 -3.36 -0.56
CA THR A 121 -9.82 -4.44 0.42
C THR A 121 -8.44 -4.88 0.89
N GLU A 122 -8.40 -5.75 1.89
CA GLU A 122 -7.15 -6.34 2.40
C GLU A 122 -7.16 -7.86 2.24
N ARG A 123 -5.95 -8.43 2.09
CA ARG A 123 -5.69 -9.86 2.23
C ARG A 123 -4.56 -10.08 3.24
N PRO A 124 -4.63 -11.16 4.03
CA PRO A 124 -3.55 -11.50 4.97
C PRO A 124 -2.27 -11.79 4.21
N THR A 125 -1.13 -11.41 4.77
CA THR A 125 0.20 -11.73 4.24
C THR A 125 1.15 -12.15 5.35
N GLN A 126 2.12 -12.97 5.01
CA GLN A 126 3.26 -13.25 5.88
C GLN A 126 4.39 -12.26 5.60
N TRP A 127 4.89 -11.64 6.65
CA TRP A 127 6.00 -10.71 6.57
C TRP A 127 7.22 -11.30 7.25
N TYR A 128 8.24 -11.56 6.46
CA TYR A 128 9.47 -12.20 6.94
C TYR A 128 10.52 -11.18 7.39
N PRO A 129 11.44 -11.56 8.28
CA PRO A 129 12.65 -10.77 8.53
C PRO A 129 13.44 -10.61 7.24
N ARG A 130 14.05 -9.44 7.05
CA ARG A 130 14.89 -9.18 5.88
C ARG A 130 16.05 -10.18 5.81
N GLN A 131 16.24 -10.81 4.66
CA GLN A 131 17.28 -11.81 4.46
C GLN A 131 18.65 -11.20 4.21
N ALA A 132 18.74 -10.00 3.61
CA ALA A 132 19.99 -9.33 3.28
C ALA A 132 19.85 -7.81 3.30
N GLY A 133 20.97 -7.12 3.50
CA GLY A 133 21.06 -5.66 3.47
C GLY A 133 20.59 -4.97 4.76
N THR A 134 20.85 -3.67 4.82
CA THR A 134 20.42 -2.80 5.92
C THR A 134 19.29 -1.89 5.48
N THR A 135 18.46 -1.47 6.43
CA THR A 135 17.40 -0.50 6.13
C THR A 135 18.01 0.85 5.73
N LYS A 136 17.59 1.38 4.57
CA LYS A 136 17.95 2.74 4.13
C LYS A 136 17.06 3.81 4.78
N LYS A 137 16.08 3.40 5.60
CA LYS A 137 15.20 4.34 6.32
C LYS A 137 16.01 5.04 7.39
N GLY A 138 16.06 6.36 7.32
CA GLY A 138 16.70 7.21 8.32
C GLY A 138 16.03 7.14 9.69
N LYS A 139 16.35 8.11 10.59
CA LYS A 139 15.77 8.16 11.95
C LYS A 139 14.24 8.09 11.89
N ASN A 140 13.64 7.21 12.67
CA ASN A 140 12.20 6.87 12.64
C ASN A 140 11.26 8.09 12.73
N TRP A 141 11.62 9.13 13.51
CA TRP A 141 10.80 10.33 13.64
C TRP A 141 10.76 11.19 12.36
N LEU A 142 11.89 11.29 11.63
CA LEU A 142 11.95 12.03 10.37
C LEU A 142 11.15 11.30 9.28
N PHE A 143 11.22 9.97 9.27
CA PHE A 143 10.38 9.14 8.40
C PHE A 143 8.90 9.37 8.68
N GLY A 144 8.50 9.34 9.96
CA GLY A 144 7.12 9.58 10.38
C GLY A 144 6.61 10.96 9.96
N PHE A 145 7.41 11.99 10.13
CA PHE A 145 7.05 13.35 9.72
C PHE A 145 6.87 13.49 8.20
N ARG A 146 7.81 12.95 7.41
CA ARG A 146 7.71 12.96 5.95
C ARG A 146 6.51 12.17 5.45
N TYR A 147 6.25 11.02 6.05
CA TYR A 147 5.07 10.21 5.73
C TYR A 147 3.77 10.96 6.05
N ALA A 148 3.67 11.56 7.24
CA ALA A 148 2.53 12.37 7.65
C ALA A 148 2.27 13.52 6.66
N ARG A 149 3.32 14.24 6.25
CA ARG A 149 3.22 15.31 5.24
C ARG A 149 2.58 14.81 3.94
N VAL A 150 2.98 13.64 3.46
CA VAL A 150 2.39 13.05 2.24
C VAL A 150 0.92 12.67 2.47
N VAL A 151 0.61 12.03 3.60
CA VAL A 151 -0.77 11.65 3.95
C VAL A 151 -1.69 12.87 4.00
N PHE A 152 -1.33 13.89 4.78
CA PHE A 152 -2.15 15.10 4.92
C PHE A 152 -2.20 15.93 3.64
N GLY A 153 -1.09 16.08 2.92
CA GLY A 153 -1.02 16.82 1.66
C GLY A 153 -1.86 16.18 0.56
N THR A 154 -1.79 14.87 0.43
CA THR A 154 -2.61 14.13 -0.55
C THR A 154 -4.10 14.22 -0.19
N TRP A 155 -4.44 13.97 1.06
CA TRP A 155 -5.83 14.07 1.50
C TRP A 155 -6.42 15.46 1.25
N TRP A 156 -5.65 16.51 1.49
CA TRP A 156 -6.08 17.89 1.23
C TRP A 156 -6.29 18.16 -0.25
N ARG A 157 -5.41 17.66 -1.10
CA ARG A 157 -5.49 17.81 -2.56
C ARG A 157 -6.68 17.06 -3.16
N GLU A 158 -7.03 15.90 -2.62
CA GLU A 158 -8.12 15.05 -3.12
C GLU A 158 -9.48 15.32 -2.40
N ARG A 159 -9.63 16.46 -1.75
CA ARG A 159 -10.91 16.92 -1.17
C ARG A 159 -11.98 17.30 -2.23
#